data_def87733ad46263e1ebf76b06a54a428
#
_entry.id   def87733ad46263e1ebf76b06a54a428
#
_cell.length_a   1.000
_cell.length_b   1.000
_cell.length_c   1.000
_cell.angle_alpha   90.00
_cell.angle_beta   90.00
_cell.angle_gamma   90.00
#
_symmetry.space_group_name_H-M   'P 1'
#
loop_
_entity.id
_entity.type
_entity.pdbx_description
1 polymer ?
#
loop_
_entity_poly.entity_id
_entity_poly.type
_entity_poly.pdbx_seq_one_letter_code
_entity_poly.pdbx_strand_id
1 'polypeptide(L)'
;MSKLFDNFKKVSLQDWNEKIIKDLKGSDYKEKLVSFTDGIKINPVYSNENIERIHPISFPDDWISFQEIDATQAKTANQKALLALNNNVSGLSLRNPNNLDLLLKGISVNDIAIKFTDYHSDFINEWKYYCDVNNITITAITDENTIIPEGKTSKEQINSAVELGEKQEGDIYFQFDVGSNFFLEIAKLKAFRILWKNKTGKDAFIFTQTSNNNKETEFEYNNLIRTTTECISAIFGGSNGILIHSFSNKKSNFSERIARNQQTILRKESYLDKVKNPTKGSYYVEYLISELLRENDIYQFKNTKKYISEWESAEGITIKSEYNIEDLRDVEHTNFVAGIAPNLRGPYSTMYVMRPWT
;
A
#
# COMPACT_ATOMS: atom_id res chain seq x y z
N MET A 1 1.28 9.34 42.02
CA MET A 1 0.30 8.28 41.71
C MET A 1 1.08 7.06 41.24
N SER A 2 0.78 5.86 41.72
CA SER A 2 1.35 4.64 41.18
C SER A 2 0.89 4.50 39.71
N LYS A 3 1.77 4.12 38.82
CA LYS A 3 1.41 3.82 37.44
C LYS A 3 0.53 2.58 37.38
N LEU A 4 -0.35 2.51 36.39
CA LEU A 4 -1.36 1.44 36.30
C LEU A 4 -0.75 0.02 36.28
N PHE A 5 0.46 -0.11 35.71
CA PHE A 5 1.12 -1.39 35.50
C PHE A 5 2.36 -1.62 36.36
N ASP A 6 2.61 -0.81 37.43
CA ASP A 6 3.80 -0.92 38.28
C ASP A 6 3.94 -2.31 38.96
N ASN A 7 2.82 -2.99 39.19
CA ASN A 7 2.81 -4.31 39.81
C ASN A 7 3.11 -5.46 38.83
N PHE A 8 3.26 -5.18 37.54
CA PHE A 8 3.50 -6.19 36.53
C PHE A 8 4.91 -6.05 35.94
N LYS A 9 5.64 -7.16 35.93
CA LYS A 9 6.97 -7.21 35.31
C LYS A 9 6.84 -7.00 33.77
N LYS A 10 7.71 -6.18 33.20
CA LYS A 10 7.90 -6.11 31.77
C LYS A 10 8.31 -7.46 31.22
N VAL A 11 7.77 -7.87 30.10
CA VAL A 11 7.92 -9.21 29.53
C VAL A 11 8.83 -9.15 28.32
N SER A 12 9.86 -9.99 28.30
CA SER A 12 10.76 -10.19 27.17
C SER A 12 10.22 -11.21 26.17
N LEU A 13 10.82 -11.27 24.99
CA LEU A 13 10.53 -12.32 24.01
C LEU A 13 10.90 -13.71 24.56
N GLN A 14 11.94 -13.81 25.41
CA GLN A 14 12.31 -15.05 26.07
C GLN A 14 11.24 -15.51 27.04
N ASP A 15 10.70 -14.63 27.92
CA ASP A 15 9.61 -14.97 28.85
C ASP A 15 8.39 -15.52 28.08
N TRP A 16 8.08 -14.95 26.91
CA TRP A 16 6.99 -15.47 26.08
C TRP A 16 7.32 -16.83 25.46
N ASN A 17 8.55 -17.04 24.97
CA ASN A 17 8.99 -18.33 24.43
C ASN A 17 8.89 -19.44 25.48
N GLU A 18 9.31 -19.18 26.72
CA GLU A 18 9.20 -20.12 27.82
C GLU A 18 7.73 -20.43 28.13
N LYS A 19 6.88 -19.41 28.13
CA LYS A 19 5.45 -19.57 28.39
C LYS A 19 4.77 -20.41 27.30
N ILE A 20 5.07 -20.18 26.01
CA ILE A 20 4.44 -20.93 24.92
C ILE A 20 4.88 -22.39 24.90
N ILE A 21 6.16 -22.68 25.19
CA ILE A 21 6.67 -24.06 25.29
C ILE A 21 5.91 -24.81 26.41
N LYS A 22 5.70 -24.15 27.54
CA LYS A 22 4.92 -24.72 28.66
C LYS A 22 3.47 -24.96 28.25
N ASP A 23 2.81 -24.00 27.61
CA ASP A 23 1.40 -24.10 27.21
C ASP A 23 1.19 -25.19 26.14
N LEU A 24 2.18 -25.40 25.25
CA LEU A 24 2.20 -26.47 24.26
C LEU A 24 2.65 -27.84 24.83
N LYS A 25 2.78 -27.94 26.16
CA LYS A 25 3.17 -29.18 26.87
C LYS A 25 4.50 -29.78 26.34
N GLY A 26 5.47 -28.91 26.07
CA GLY A 26 6.80 -29.30 25.59
C GLY A 26 6.90 -29.60 24.08
N SER A 27 5.82 -29.43 23.32
CA SER A 27 5.90 -29.53 21.86
C SER A 27 6.72 -28.37 21.30
N ASP A 28 7.50 -28.63 20.26
CA ASP A 28 8.23 -27.56 19.58
C ASP A 28 7.24 -26.60 18.90
N TYR A 29 7.23 -25.34 19.38
CA TYR A 29 6.36 -24.32 18.81
C TYR A 29 6.79 -23.93 17.37
N LYS A 30 8.07 -24.13 17.03
CA LYS A 30 8.58 -23.82 15.69
C LYS A 30 7.90 -24.68 14.62
N GLU A 31 7.66 -25.95 14.90
CA GLU A 31 6.96 -26.84 13.99
C GLU A 31 5.47 -26.48 13.83
N LYS A 32 4.85 -25.94 14.88
CA LYS A 32 3.40 -25.66 14.89
C LYS A 32 3.00 -24.26 14.51
N LEU A 33 3.84 -23.28 14.79
CA LEU A 33 3.47 -21.86 14.74
C LEU A 33 4.33 -21.04 13.78
N VAL A 34 5.46 -21.55 13.33
CA VAL A 34 6.27 -20.90 12.30
C VAL A 34 5.65 -21.23 10.95
N SER A 35 5.44 -20.23 10.15
CA SER A 35 4.96 -20.36 8.78
C SER A 35 5.93 -19.69 7.81
N PHE A 36 5.64 -19.81 6.52
CA PHE A 36 6.40 -19.14 5.48
C PHE A 36 5.44 -18.39 4.56
N THR A 37 5.83 -17.19 4.19
CA THR A 37 5.16 -16.42 3.16
C THR A 37 6.21 -15.87 2.21
N ASP A 38 6.05 -16.13 0.92
CA ASP A 38 6.96 -15.65 -0.12
C ASP A 38 8.44 -16.02 0.14
N GLY A 39 8.68 -17.20 0.72
CA GLY A 39 10.00 -17.67 1.15
C GLY A 39 10.51 -17.06 2.46
N ILE A 40 9.83 -16.09 3.02
CA ILE A 40 10.18 -15.43 4.29
C ILE A 40 9.62 -16.25 5.45
N LYS A 41 10.47 -16.53 6.43
CA LYS A 41 10.07 -17.21 7.66
C LYS A 41 9.27 -16.27 8.56
N ILE A 42 8.07 -16.69 8.96
CA ILE A 42 7.18 -15.91 9.81
C ILE A 42 7.12 -16.54 11.20
N ASN A 43 7.52 -15.77 12.21
CA ASN A 43 7.42 -16.16 13.62
C ASN A 43 6.03 -15.80 14.18
N PRO A 44 5.57 -16.50 15.23
CA PRO A 44 4.25 -16.27 15.81
C PRO A 44 4.12 -14.92 16.54
N VAL A 45 5.23 -14.31 16.93
CA VAL A 45 5.24 -13.01 17.61
C VAL A 45 6.49 -12.22 17.24
N TYR A 46 6.35 -10.90 17.22
CA TYR A 46 7.42 -9.95 16.99
C TYR A 46 7.43 -8.89 18.10
N SER A 47 8.63 -8.46 18.48
CA SER A 47 8.88 -7.41 19.45
C SER A 47 9.95 -6.43 18.94
N ASN A 48 10.27 -5.44 19.74
CA ASN A 48 11.39 -4.53 19.45
C ASN A 48 12.75 -5.25 19.31
N GLU A 49 12.88 -6.45 19.90
CA GLU A 49 14.09 -7.28 19.79
C GLU A 49 14.29 -7.87 18.37
N ASN A 50 13.24 -7.88 17.55
CA ASN A 50 13.27 -8.41 16.19
C ASN A 50 13.56 -7.34 15.12
N ILE A 51 13.65 -6.07 15.52
CA ILE A 51 13.89 -4.97 14.59
C ILE A 51 15.32 -4.47 14.76
N GLU A 52 16.11 -4.56 13.70
CA GLU A 52 17.45 -3.98 13.67
C GLU A 52 17.38 -2.46 13.51
N ARG A 53 16.49 -1.96 12.66
CA ARG A 53 16.25 -0.53 12.44
C ARG A 53 14.93 -0.25 11.72
N ILE A 54 14.45 0.99 11.86
CA ILE A 54 13.34 1.56 11.08
C ILE A 54 13.93 2.41 9.96
N HIS A 55 13.61 2.09 8.73
CA HIS A 55 14.10 2.84 7.58
C HIS A 55 13.27 4.12 7.36
N PRO A 56 13.92 5.27 7.13
CA PRO A 56 13.22 6.48 6.73
C PRO A 56 12.64 6.30 5.33
N ILE A 57 11.37 6.63 5.17
CA ILE A 57 10.65 6.51 3.90
C ILE A 57 9.93 7.82 3.62
N SER A 58 10.05 8.31 2.37
CA SER A 58 9.24 9.43 1.89
C SER A 58 7.89 8.87 1.42
N PHE A 59 6.80 9.38 1.98
CA PHE A 59 5.44 9.04 1.59
C PHE A 59 4.81 10.15 0.77
N PRO A 60 3.92 9.86 -0.19
CA PRO A 60 3.09 10.88 -0.83
C PRO A 60 2.17 11.54 0.20
N ASP A 61 1.78 12.78 -0.05
CA ASP A 61 0.86 13.48 0.85
C ASP A 61 -0.55 12.90 0.80
N ASP A 62 -0.97 12.45 -0.38
CA ASP A 62 -2.22 11.74 -0.64
C ASP A 62 -2.04 10.86 -1.89
N TRP A 63 -2.96 9.93 -2.13
CA TRP A 63 -2.95 9.11 -3.35
C TRP A 63 -3.92 9.65 -4.39
N ILE A 64 -3.57 9.46 -5.65
CA ILE A 64 -4.43 9.74 -6.78
C ILE A 64 -5.37 8.55 -6.96
N SER A 65 -6.69 8.80 -6.90
CA SER A 65 -7.71 7.79 -7.15
C SER A 65 -7.92 7.63 -8.65
N PHE A 66 -7.55 6.48 -9.20
CA PHE A 66 -7.77 6.18 -10.62
C PHE A 66 -9.04 5.36 -10.85
N GLN A 67 -9.71 5.64 -11.97
CA GLN A 67 -10.74 4.78 -12.54
C GLN A 67 -10.35 4.34 -13.95
N GLU A 68 -10.43 3.02 -14.20
CA GLU A 68 -10.23 2.47 -15.54
C GLU A 68 -11.48 2.70 -16.40
N ILE A 69 -11.28 3.16 -17.65
CA ILE A 69 -12.33 3.37 -18.63
C ILE A 69 -11.87 2.81 -19.97
N ASP A 70 -12.67 1.94 -20.56
CA ASP A 70 -12.48 1.51 -21.95
C ASP A 70 -12.84 2.69 -22.88
N ALA A 71 -11.84 3.19 -23.58
CA ALA A 71 -11.94 4.36 -24.43
C ALA A 71 -12.12 4.03 -25.92
N THR A 72 -12.39 2.77 -26.27
CA THR A 72 -12.70 2.34 -27.64
C THR A 72 -13.83 3.17 -28.27
N GLN A 73 -14.80 3.62 -27.47
CA GLN A 73 -15.86 4.51 -27.89
C GLN A 73 -15.71 5.87 -27.19
N ALA A 74 -14.98 6.79 -27.80
CA ALA A 74 -14.55 8.08 -27.19
C ALA A 74 -15.70 8.87 -26.53
N LYS A 75 -16.89 8.96 -27.20
CA LYS A 75 -18.05 9.68 -26.65
C LYS A 75 -18.56 9.06 -25.34
N THR A 76 -18.71 7.74 -25.32
CA THR A 76 -19.18 7.01 -24.12
C THR A 76 -18.13 7.07 -23.01
N ALA A 77 -16.86 6.94 -23.38
CA ALA A 77 -15.74 7.06 -22.45
C ALA A 77 -15.65 8.46 -21.83
N ASN A 78 -15.84 9.51 -22.61
CA ASN A 78 -15.91 10.89 -22.12
C ASN A 78 -17.01 11.06 -21.05
N GLN A 79 -18.22 10.55 -21.31
CA GLN A 79 -19.33 10.60 -20.36
C GLN A 79 -18.98 9.89 -19.02
N LYS A 80 -18.34 8.71 -19.11
CA LYS A 80 -17.86 7.97 -17.94
C LYS A 80 -16.75 8.73 -17.21
N ALA A 81 -15.82 9.34 -17.95
CA ALA A 81 -14.72 10.12 -17.39
C ALA A 81 -15.25 11.35 -16.61
N LEU A 82 -16.14 12.12 -17.20
CA LEU A 82 -16.78 13.25 -16.53
C LEU A 82 -17.56 12.81 -15.30
N LEU A 83 -18.29 11.69 -15.37
CA LEU A 83 -18.99 11.12 -14.22
C LEU A 83 -18.01 10.71 -13.10
N ALA A 84 -16.89 10.09 -13.46
CA ALA A 84 -15.87 9.67 -12.50
C ALA A 84 -15.25 10.89 -11.78
N LEU A 85 -14.81 11.89 -12.53
CA LEU A 85 -14.21 13.12 -12.01
C LEU A 85 -15.18 13.87 -11.09
N ASN A 86 -16.45 13.97 -11.44
CA ASN A 86 -17.49 14.56 -10.60
C ASN A 86 -17.78 13.76 -9.32
N ASN A 87 -17.23 12.54 -9.19
CA ASN A 87 -17.38 11.66 -8.03
C ASN A 87 -16.04 11.34 -7.35
N ASN A 88 -15.20 12.35 -7.15
CA ASN A 88 -13.94 12.30 -6.39
C ASN A 88 -12.83 11.39 -6.98
N VAL A 89 -12.88 11.05 -8.25
CA VAL A 89 -11.74 10.48 -8.97
C VAL A 89 -10.82 11.61 -9.38
N SER A 90 -9.52 11.43 -9.21
CA SER A 90 -8.49 12.43 -9.55
C SER A 90 -7.52 11.92 -10.62
N GLY A 91 -7.72 10.71 -11.11
CA GLY A 91 -6.95 10.12 -12.21
C GLY A 91 -7.81 9.23 -13.11
N LEU A 92 -7.53 9.24 -14.39
CA LEU A 92 -8.18 8.40 -15.39
C LEU A 92 -7.18 7.41 -15.99
N SER A 93 -7.53 6.12 -16.00
CA SER A 93 -6.81 5.09 -16.74
C SER A 93 -7.62 4.75 -17.99
N LEU A 94 -7.18 5.26 -19.15
CA LEU A 94 -7.87 5.18 -20.42
C LEU A 94 -7.26 4.07 -21.27
N ARG A 95 -8.01 3.01 -21.48
CA ARG A 95 -7.60 1.85 -22.26
C ARG A 95 -8.17 1.93 -23.69
N ASN A 96 -7.36 1.59 -24.69
CA ASN A 96 -7.69 1.73 -26.10
C ASN A 96 -8.15 3.16 -26.47
N PRO A 97 -7.38 4.20 -26.11
CA PRO A 97 -7.79 5.57 -26.38
C PRO A 97 -7.83 5.86 -27.89
N ASN A 98 -8.85 6.60 -28.30
CA ASN A 98 -8.94 7.16 -29.64
C ASN A 98 -9.65 8.52 -29.60
N ASN A 99 -9.52 9.32 -30.66
CA ASN A 99 -10.16 10.63 -30.81
C ASN A 99 -10.08 11.48 -29.51
N LEU A 100 -8.90 11.97 -29.21
CA LEU A 100 -8.60 12.71 -27.97
C LEU A 100 -9.49 13.96 -27.80
N ASP A 101 -9.84 14.67 -28.89
CA ASP A 101 -10.73 15.83 -28.83
C ASP A 101 -12.11 15.48 -28.27
N LEU A 102 -12.65 14.33 -28.65
CA LEU A 102 -13.95 13.87 -28.16
C LEU A 102 -13.82 13.22 -26.79
N LEU A 103 -12.75 12.44 -26.59
CA LEU A 103 -12.50 11.70 -25.35
C LEU A 103 -12.28 12.63 -24.15
N LEU A 104 -11.53 13.71 -24.34
CA LEU A 104 -11.15 14.65 -23.28
C LEU A 104 -11.99 15.95 -23.31
N LYS A 105 -13.04 16.00 -24.10
CA LYS A 105 -13.92 17.16 -24.19
C LYS A 105 -14.51 17.54 -22.84
N GLY A 106 -14.29 18.79 -22.41
CA GLY A 106 -14.80 19.32 -21.15
C GLY A 106 -14.07 18.83 -19.89
N ILE A 107 -12.92 18.18 -20.06
CA ILE A 107 -12.05 17.75 -18.96
C ILE A 107 -10.86 18.73 -18.84
N SER A 108 -10.65 19.27 -17.65
CA SER A 108 -9.44 20.05 -17.31
C SER A 108 -8.25 19.11 -17.16
N VAL A 109 -7.59 18.79 -18.24
CA VAL A 109 -6.54 17.75 -18.30
C VAL A 109 -5.37 18.07 -17.38
N ASN A 110 -5.01 19.36 -17.22
CA ASN A 110 -3.91 19.77 -16.33
C ASN A 110 -4.18 19.56 -14.84
N ASP A 111 -5.44 19.34 -14.44
CA ASP A 111 -5.85 19.21 -13.05
C ASP A 111 -5.98 17.74 -12.60
N ILE A 112 -5.71 16.78 -13.49
CA ILE A 112 -5.88 15.35 -13.24
C ILE A 112 -4.65 14.56 -13.65
N ALA A 113 -4.51 13.35 -13.10
CA ALA A 113 -3.55 12.39 -13.63
C ALA A 113 -4.18 11.55 -14.75
N ILE A 114 -3.44 11.28 -15.80
CA ILE A 114 -3.90 10.41 -16.89
C ILE A 114 -2.92 9.28 -17.11
N LYS A 115 -3.46 8.08 -17.27
CA LYS A 115 -2.76 6.88 -17.71
C LYS A 115 -3.41 6.36 -18.98
N PHE A 116 -2.59 6.08 -20.00
CA PHE A 116 -3.02 5.44 -21.23
C PHE A 116 -2.44 4.03 -21.33
N THR A 117 -3.25 3.06 -21.75
CA THR A 117 -2.85 1.67 -21.98
C THR A 117 -3.48 1.11 -23.25
N ASP A 118 -2.88 0.07 -23.81
CA ASP A 118 -3.39 -0.65 -24.99
C ASP A 118 -3.64 0.26 -26.20
N TYR A 119 -2.78 1.23 -26.45
CA TYR A 119 -2.92 2.18 -27.56
C TYR A 119 -2.16 1.73 -28.81
N HIS A 120 -2.55 2.30 -29.98
CA HIS A 120 -1.87 2.04 -31.26
C HIS A 120 -0.51 2.76 -31.36
N SER A 121 0.37 2.32 -32.26
CA SER A 121 1.76 2.77 -32.36
C SER A 121 1.96 4.29 -32.49
N ASP A 122 1.05 4.99 -33.16
CA ASP A 122 1.18 6.43 -33.38
C ASP A 122 0.56 7.30 -32.28
N PHE A 123 -0.11 6.70 -31.32
CA PHE A 123 -0.86 7.38 -30.26
C PHE A 123 -0.02 8.39 -29.46
N ILE A 124 1.21 8.05 -29.14
CA ILE A 124 2.10 8.95 -28.37
C ILE A 124 2.39 10.25 -29.13
N ASN A 125 2.51 10.19 -30.46
CA ASN A 125 2.67 11.39 -31.28
C ASN A 125 1.37 12.20 -31.33
N GLU A 126 0.23 11.54 -31.43
CA GLU A 126 -1.10 12.19 -31.33
C GLU A 126 -1.29 12.87 -29.97
N TRP A 127 -0.91 12.20 -28.87
CA TRP A 127 -0.96 12.78 -27.54
C TRP A 127 -0.07 14.01 -27.40
N LYS A 128 1.18 13.95 -27.87
CA LYS A 128 2.09 15.10 -27.87
C LYS A 128 1.51 16.28 -28.66
N TYR A 129 1.02 16.02 -29.86
CA TYR A 129 0.36 17.05 -30.68
C TYR A 129 -0.87 17.65 -29.97
N TYR A 130 -1.71 16.81 -29.38
CA TYR A 130 -2.86 17.24 -28.58
C TYR A 130 -2.46 18.12 -27.39
N CYS A 131 -1.39 17.77 -26.68
CA CYS A 131 -0.84 18.57 -25.61
C CYS A 131 -0.39 19.95 -26.06
N ASP A 132 0.36 20.01 -27.17
CA ASP A 132 0.87 21.28 -27.73
C ASP A 132 -0.27 22.21 -28.14
N VAL A 133 -1.29 21.67 -28.82
CA VAL A 133 -2.45 22.48 -29.30
C VAL A 133 -3.30 22.98 -28.11
N ASN A 134 -3.43 22.19 -27.04
CA ASN A 134 -4.30 22.50 -25.92
C ASN A 134 -3.56 23.07 -24.70
N ASN A 135 -2.24 23.38 -24.80
CA ASN A 135 -1.40 23.86 -23.71
C ASN A 135 -1.43 22.94 -22.47
N ILE A 136 -1.32 21.63 -22.68
CA ILE A 136 -1.29 20.63 -21.64
C ILE A 136 0.16 20.41 -21.22
N THR A 137 0.42 20.49 -19.91
CA THR A 137 1.78 20.43 -19.34
C THR A 137 2.04 19.17 -18.50
N ILE A 138 1.02 18.33 -18.29
CA ILE A 138 1.18 17.09 -17.52
C ILE A 138 1.92 16.02 -18.35
N THR A 139 2.71 15.21 -17.66
CA THR A 139 3.24 13.96 -18.21
C THR A 139 2.22 12.85 -17.98
N ALA A 140 1.72 12.23 -19.06
CA ALA A 140 0.85 11.07 -18.94
C ALA A 140 1.66 9.82 -18.57
N ILE A 141 1.06 8.94 -17.77
CA ILE A 141 1.56 7.58 -17.54
C ILE A 141 1.19 6.74 -18.77
N THR A 142 2.18 6.13 -19.40
CA THR A 142 2.00 5.34 -20.64
C THR A 142 2.73 4.00 -20.50
N ASP A 143 2.45 3.07 -21.40
CA ASP A 143 3.17 1.78 -21.39
C ASP A 143 4.68 1.97 -21.65
N GLU A 144 5.08 3.04 -22.36
CA GLU A 144 6.48 3.35 -22.66
C GLU A 144 7.27 3.83 -21.43
N ASN A 145 6.63 4.54 -20.50
CA ASN A 145 7.28 5.09 -19.30
C ASN A 145 6.88 4.35 -18.02
N THR A 146 6.19 3.23 -18.14
CA THR A 146 5.76 2.38 -17.02
C THR A 146 6.60 1.11 -16.93
N ILE A 147 7.19 0.89 -15.78
CA ILE A 147 7.89 -0.34 -15.45
C ILE A 147 6.94 -1.26 -14.70
N ILE A 148 6.69 -2.43 -15.27
CA ILE A 148 5.93 -3.52 -14.65
C ILE A 148 6.96 -4.56 -14.19
N PRO A 149 7.17 -4.73 -12.88
CA PRO A 149 8.16 -5.66 -12.37
C PRO A 149 7.80 -7.11 -12.68
N GLU A 150 8.80 -7.88 -13.02
CA GLU A 150 8.69 -9.32 -13.20
C GLU A 150 9.14 -10.06 -11.94
N GLY A 151 8.58 -11.23 -11.67
CA GLY A 151 8.96 -12.08 -10.56
C GLY A 151 7.79 -12.76 -9.88
N LYS A 152 8.06 -13.92 -9.30
CA LYS A 152 7.07 -14.72 -8.56
C LYS A 152 6.99 -14.29 -7.09
N THR A 153 8.08 -13.75 -6.56
CA THR A 153 8.20 -13.29 -5.17
C THR A 153 8.30 -11.79 -5.09
N SER A 154 7.93 -11.22 -3.95
CA SER A 154 8.05 -9.78 -3.69
C SER A 154 9.49 -9.29 -3.85
N LYS A 155 10.47 -10.09 -3.43
CA LYS A 155 11.89 -9.75 -3.56
C LYS A 155 12.33 -9.72 -5.03
N GLU A 156 11.90 -10.70 -5.84
CA GLU A 156 12.16 -10.70 -7.28
C GLU A 156 11.53 -9.48 -7.96
N GLN A 157 10.29 -9.15 -7.64
CA GLN A 157 9.60 -7.97 -8.18
C GLN A 157 10.32 -6.66 -7.82
N ILE A 158 10.75 -6.51 -6.57
CA ILE A 158 11.51 -5.33 -6.13
C ILE A 158 12.82 -5.20 -6.93
N ASN A 159 13.59 -6.28 -7.03
CA ASN A 159 14.88 -6.26 -7.73
C ASN A 159 14.67 -5.99 -9.24
N SER A 160 13.70 -6.64 -9.88
CA SER A 160 13.32 -6.40 -11.27
C SER A 160 12.93 -4.94 -11.52
N ALA A 161 12.09 -4.36 -10.64
CA ALA A 161 11.69 -2.96 -10.76
C ALA A 161 12.89 -2.00 -10.72
N VAL A 162 13.83 -2.24 -9.80
CA VAL A 162 15.03 -1.42 -9.69
C VAL A 162 15.93 -1.59 -10.90
N GLU A 163 16.20 -2.83 -11.31
CA GLU A 163 17.06 -3.12 -12.46
C GLU A 163 16.54 -2.52 -13.78
N LEU A 164 15.23 -2.65 -14.01
CA LEU A 164 14.58 -2.06 -15.21
C LEU A 164 14.57 -0.54 -15.14
N GLY A 165 14.29 0.02 -13.95
CA GLY A 165 14.24 1.46 -13.74
C GLY A 165 15.59 2.15 -13.90
N GLU A 166 16.70 1.52 -13.47
CA GLU A 166 18.04 2.05 -13.66
C GLU A 166 18.46 2.16 -15.13
N LYS A 167 17.82 1.38 -16.01
CA LYS A 167 18.08 1.37 -17.47
C LYS A 167 17.24 2.39 -18.25
N GLN A 168 16.22 2.96 -17.62
CA GLN A 168 15.28 3.86 -18.30
C GLN A 168 15.59 5.31 -17.99
N GLU A 169 15.52 6.16 -19.02
CA GLU A 169 15.69 7.61 -18.90
C GLU A 169 14.32 8.34 -18.87
N GLY A 170 14.30 9.52 -18.28
CA GLY A 170 13.12 10.38 -18.21
C GLY A 170 12.24 10.11 -16.99
N ASP A 171 10.95 10.44 -17.12
CA ASP A 171 9.95 10.20 -16.08
C ASP A 171 9.55 8.72 -16.10
N ILE A 172 9.70 8.07 -14.95
CA ILE A 172 9.47 6.63 -14.78
C ILE A 172 8.36 6.42 -13.75
N TYR A 173 7.43 5.55 -14.09
CA TYR A 173 6.35 5.10 -13.23
C TYR A 173 6.48 3.60 -12.97
N PHE A 174 6.34 3.20 -11.71
CA PHE A 174 6.43 1.79 -11.33
C PHE A 174 5.04 1.26 -11.04
N GLN A 175 4.61 0.24 -11.77
CA GLN A 175 3.30 -0.36 -11.59
C GLN A 175 3.43 -1.69 -10.85
N PHE A 176 2.78 -1.82 -9.70
CA PHE A 176 2.69 -3.06 -8.94
C PHE A 176 1.25 -3.53 -8.80
N ASP A 177 1.05 -4.83 -8.97
CA ASP A 177 -0.17 -5.48 -8.54
C ASP A 177 -0.12 -5.73 -7.02
N VAL A 178 -1.23 -5.45 -6.35
CA VAL A 178 -1.39 -5.66 -4.91
C VAL A 178 -2.37 -6.80 -4.67
N GLY A 179 -1.89 -7.85 -4.02
CA GLY A 179 -2.65 -9.08 -3.76
C GLY A 179 -3.17 -9.18 -2.32
N SER A 180 -3.59 -10.40 -1.94
CA SER A 180 -4.29 -10.65 -0.68
C SER A 180 -3.38 -10.69 0.56
N ASN A 181 -2.05 -10.72 0.42
CA ASN A 181 -1.16 -10.77 1.57
C ASN A 181 -0.91 -9.38 2.13
N PHE A 182 -1.84 -8.89 2.94
CA PHE A 182 -1.95 -7.52 3.42
C PHE A 182 -0.61 -6.90 3.89
N PHE A 183 0.07 -7.54 4.84
CA PHE A 183 1.30 -6.99 5.41
C PHE A 183 2.50 -7.13 4.48
N LEU A 184 2.55 -8.19 3.70
CA LEU A 184 3.62 -8.38 2.72
C LEU A 184 3.55 -7.33 1.60
N GLU A 185 2.35 -7.03 1.12
CA GLU A 185 2.15 -5.97 0.11
C GLU A 185 2.56 -4.60 0.62
N ILE A 186 2.22 -4.26 1.87
CA ILE A 186 2.71 -3.03 2.51
C ILE A 186 4.24 -3.01 2.55
N ALA A 187 4.85 -4.11 3.01
CA ALA A 187 6.29 -4.22 3.12
C ALA A 187 6.99 -4.18 1.75
N LYS A 188 6.43 -4.82 0.72
CA LYS A 188 6.94 -4.80 -0.66
C LYS A 188 7.06 -3.39 -1.21
N LEU A 189 5.98 -2.61 -1.15
CA LEU A 189 5.98 -1.25 -1.66
C LEU A 189 6.94 -0.33 -0.90
N LYS A 190 7.01 -0.48 0.44
CA LYS A 190 7.96 0.24 1.27
C LYS A 190 9.40 -0.15 0.97
N ALA A 191 9.72 -1.44 0.90
CA ALA A 191 11.04 -1.94 0.60
C ALA A 191 11.51 -1.46 -0.78
N PHE A 192 10.64 -1.51 -1.79
CA PHE A 192 10.95 -0.97 -3.11
C PHE A 192 11.30 0.52 -3.04
N ARG A 193 10.48 1.33 -2.36
CA ARG A 193 10.70 2.78 -2.22
C ARG A 193 12.04 3.10 -1.53
N ILE A 194 12.38 2.34 -0.48
CA ILE A 194 13.67 2.45 0.22
C ILE A 194 14.82 2.11 -0.74
N LEU A 195 14.75 0.97 -1.40
CA LEU A 195 15.83 0.49 -2.27
C LEU A 195 16.04 1.43 -3.47
N TRP A 196 14.95 1.87 -4.11
CA TRP A 196 15.02 2.83 -5.22
C TRP A 196 15.67 4.14 -4.81
N LYS A 197 15.20 4.73 -3.68
CA LYS A 197 15.79 5.97 -3.15
C LYS A 197 17.26 5.79 -2.80
N ASN A 198 17.61 4.64 -2.24
CA ASN A 198 18.99 4.33 -1.86
C ASN A 198 19.92 4.25 -3.07
N LYS A 199 19.47 3.62 -4.14
CA LYS A 199 20.27 3.43 -5.36
C LYS A 199 20.36 4.68 -6.24
N THR A 200 19.26 5.40 -6.38
CA THR A 200 19.17 6.49 -7.37
C THR A 200 19.16 7.90 -6.77
N GLY A 201 18.93 8.02 -5.46
CA GLY A 201 18.69 9.31 -4.80
C GLY A 201 17.32 9.93 -5.13
N LYS A 202 16.51 9.33 -6.01
CA LYS A 202 15.21 9.85 -6.46
C LYS A 202 14.06 9.20 -5.69
N ASP A 203 12.94 9.91 -5.56
CA ASP A 203 11.70 9.33 -5.08
C ASP A 203 11.00 8.59 -6.22
N ALA A 204 10.40 7.43 -5.92
CA ALA A 204 9.66 6.66 -6.89
C ALA A 204 8.20 7.16 -7.00
N PHE A 205 7.65 7.22 -8.20
CA PHE A 205 6.21 7.25 -8.38
C PHE A 205 5.71 5.81 -8.50
N ILE A 206 4.93 5.37 -7.52
CA ILE A 206 4.37 4.02 -7.48
C ILE A 206 2.88 4.09 -7.84
N PHE A 207 2.52 3.49 -8.96
CA PHE A 207 1.15 3.20 -9.34
C PHE A 207 0.82 1.77 -8.92
N THR A 208 -0.29 1.57 -8.25
CA THR A 208 -0.75 0.24 -7.87
C THR A 208 -2.12 -0.05 -8.41
N GLN A 209 -2.35 -1.31 -8.70
CA GLN A 209 -3.68 -1.82 -9.02
C GLN A 209 -3.99 -3.08 -8.20
N THR A 210 -5.26 -3.28 -7.88
CA THR A 210 -5.69 -4.51 -7.20
C THR A 210 -5.49 -5.71 -8.11
N SER A 211 -5.01 -6.83 -7.59
CA SER A 211 -4.73 -8.02 -8.38
C SER A 211 -5.99 -8.61 -9.00
N ASN A 212 -5.88 -9.11 -10.23
CA ASN A 212 -6.92 -9.89 -10.88
C ASN A 212 -6.77 -11.41 -10.63
N ASN A 213 -5.58 -11.85 -10.16
CA ASN A 213 -5.26 -13.28 -10.06
C ASN A 213 -5.94 -14.00 -8.88
N ASN A 214 -6.47 -13.26 -7.90
CA ASN A 214 -7.11 -13.78 -6.70
C ASN A 214 -8.63 -13.55 -6.67
N LYS A 215 -9.23 -13.15 -7.79
CA LYS A 215 -10.67 -12.87 -7.86
C LYS A 215 -11.48 -14.15 -8.11
N GLU A 216 -12.52 -14.35 -7.33
CA GLU A 216 -13.49 -15.43 -7.50
C GLU A 216 -14.57 -15.03 -8.49
N THR A 217 -15.03 -16.02 -9.28
CA THR A 217 -16.10 -15.84 -10.26
C THR A 217 -17.46 -16.30 -9.74
N GLU A 218 -17.47 -17.28 -8.84
CA GLU A 218 -18.71 -17.87 -8.29
C GLU A 218 -19.31 -16.97 -7.19
N PHE A 219 -18.47 -16.49 -6.27
CA PHE A 219 -18.87 -15.60 -5.17
C PHE A 219 -18.24 -14.22 -5.37
N GLU A 220 -18.55 -13.57 -6.47
CA GLU A 220 -17.90 -12.32 -6.90
C GLU A 220 -17.97 -11.18 -5.87
N TYR A 221 -19.00 -11.16 -5.01
CA TYR A 221 -19.10 -10.15 -3.95
C TYR A 221 -18.00 -10.28 -2.87
N ASN A 222 -17.40 -11.46 -2.69
CA ASN A 222 -16.25 -11.62 -1.81
C ASN A 222 -15.03 -10.81 -2.31
N ASN A 223 -14.99 -10.53 -3.61
CA ASN A 223 -13.94 -9.69 -4.18
C ASN A 223 -13.98 -8.24 -3.69
N LEU A 224 -15.12 -7.76 -3.17
CA LEU A 224 -15.20 -6.44 -2.53
C LEU A 224 -14.31 -6.36 -1.31
N ILE A 225 -14.29 -7.42 -0.50
CA ILE A 225 -13.39 -7.48 0.68
C ILE A 225 -11.94 -7.50 0.22
N ARG A 226 -11.62 -8.33 -0.79
CA ARG A 226 -10.26 -8.43 -1.34
C ARG A 226 -9.78 -7.08 -1.88
N THR A 227 -10.54 -6.46 -2.77
CA THR A 227 -10.15 -5.17 -3.37
C THR A 227 -10.06 -4.05 -2.35
N THR A 228 -10.87 -4.08 -1.28
CA THR A 228 -10.77 -3.10 -0.19
C THR A 228 -9.48 -3.27 0.60
N THR A 229 -9.16 -4.51 1.03
CA THR A 229 -7.92 -4.78 1.78
C THR A 229 -6.67 -4.54 0.94
N GLU A 230 -6.69 -4.86 -0.35
CA GLU A 230 -5.62 -4.57 -1.32
C GLU A 230 -5.41 -3.05 -1.45
N CYS A 231 -6.50 -2.27 -1.56
CA CYS A 231 -6.41 -0.83 -1.60
C CYS A 231 -5.82 -0.24 -0.31
N ILE A 232 -6.21 -0.75 0.86
CA ILE A 232 -5.62 -0.32 2.15
C ILE A 232 -4.13 -0.66 2.19
N SER A 233 -3.72 -1.84 1.71
CA SER A 233 -2.30 -2.22 1.61
C SER A 233 -1.53 -1.26 0.72
N ALA A 234 -2.10 -0.86 -0.42
CA ALA A 234 -1.50 0.12 -1.33
C ALA A 234 -1.32 1.49 -0.66
N ILE A 235 -2.35 1.99 0.04
CA ILE A 235 -2.30 3.26 0.78
C ILE A 235 -1.21 3.20 1.86
N PHE A 236 -1.20 2.15 2.69
CA PHE A 236 -0.24 1.99 3.78
C PHE A 236 1.18 1.68 3.28
N GLY A 237 1.31 1.14 2.08
CA GLY A 237 2.57 0.95 1.37
C GLY A 237 3.12 2.23 0.72
N GLY A 238 2.32 3.30 0.66
CA GLY A 238 2.71 4.60 0.13
C GLY A 238 2.59 4.71 -1.39
N SER A 239 1.56 4.12 -1.99
CA SER A 239 1.27 4.30 -3.42
C SER A 239 0.92 5.74 -3.75
N ASN A 240 1.42 6.24 -4.89
CA ASN A 240 1.09 7.56 -5.42
C ASN A 240 -0.23 7.58 -6.20
N GLY A 241 -0.49 6.49 -6.94
CA GLY A 241 -1.73 6.30 -7.68
C GLY A 241 -2.30 4.91 -7.45
N ILE A 242 -3.62 4.80 -7.30
CA ILE A 242 -4.29 3.53 -7.01
C ILE A 242 -5.46 3.33 -7.96
N LEU A 243 -5.49 2.17 -8.58
CA LEU A 243 -6.59 1.67 -9.39
C LEU A 243 -7.22 0.46 -8.72
N ILE A 244 -8.50 0.53 -8.42
CA ILE A 244 -9.28 -0.64 -7.98
C ILE A 244 -9.98 -1.24 -9.20
N HIS A 245 -9.67 -2.51 -9.49
CA HIS A 245 -10.41 -3.25 -10.50
C HIS A 245 -11.83 -3.58 -10.03
N SER A 246 -12.74 -3.70 -10.99
CA SER A 246 -14.10 -4.14 -10.71
C SER A 246 -14.11 -5.49 -9.97
N PHE A 247 -14.97 -5.60 -8.95
CA PHE A 247 -15.14 -6.86 -8.20
C PHE A 247 -15.72 -7.98 -9.07
N SER A 248 -16.40 -7.62 -10.15
CA SER A 248 -17.05 -8.53 -11.09
C SER A 248 -16.33 -8.55 -12.43
N ASN A 249 -16.14 -9.72 -13.00
CA ASN A 249 -15.62 -9.88 -14.36
C ASN A 249 -16.58 -9.29 -15.42
N LYS A 250 -17.87 -9.18 -15.08
CA LYS A 250 -18.86 -8.47 -15.89
C LYS A 250 -18.83 -7.00 -15.55
N LYS A 251 -17.94 -6.26 -16.22
CA LYS A 251 -17.84 -4.80 -16.04
C LYS A 251 -19.21 -4.15 -16.31
N SER A 252 -19.74 -3.48 -15.32
CA SER A 252 -21.01 -2.75 -15.38
C SER A 252 -20.86 -1.39 -14.72
N ASN A 253 -21.76 -0.47 -15.03
CA ASN A 253 -21.78 0.83 -14.36
C ASN A 253 -21.88 0.70 -12.82
N PHE A 254 -22.55 -0.36 -12.33
CA PHE A 254 -22.62 -0.65 -10.91
C PHE A 254 -21.25 -1.05 -10.35
N SER A 255 -20.59 -2.03 -10.96
CA SER A 255 -19.30 -2.52 -10.46
C SER A 255 -18.18 -1.46 -10.56
N GLU A 256 -18.18 -0.64 -11.62
CA GLU A 256 -17.29 0.51 -11.77
C GLU A 256 -17.54 1.58 -10.67
N ARG A 257 -18.82 1.84 -10.37
CA ARG A 257 -19.20 2.75 -9.27
C ARG A 257 -18.72 2.25 -7.91
N ILE A 258 -18.85 0.96 -7.63
CA ILE A 258 -18.42 0.39 -6.36
C ILE A 258 -16.90 0.49 -6.22
N ALA A 259 -16.14 0.13 -7.24
CA ALA A 259 -14.67 0.24 -7.23
C ALA A 259 -14.20 1.68 -6.92
N ARG A 260 -14.84 2.68 -7.52
CA ARG A 260 -14.57 4.09 -7.22
C ARG A 260 -14.94 4.46 -5.78
N ASN A 261 -16.11 4.04 -5.32
CA ASN A 261 -16.63 4.38 -4.00
C ASN A 261 -15.78 3.76 -2.88
N GLN A 262 -15.15 2.60 -3.08
CA GLN A 262 -14.22 2.03 -2.10
C GLN A 262 -13.12 3.03 -1.74
N GLN A 263 -12.45 3.66 -2.71
CA GLN A 263 -11.44 4.67 -2.44
C GLN A 263 -12.02 5.92 -1.75
N THR A 264 -13.22 6.34 -2.16
CA THR A 264 -13.91 7.49 -1.54
C THR A 264 -14.23 7.23 -0.08
N ILE A 265 -14.73 6.04 0.27
CA ILE A 265 -15.03 5.62 1.64
C ILE A 265 -13.74 5.59 2.48
N LEU A 266 -12.68 4.98 1.96
CA LEU A 266 -11.40 4.92 2.67
C LEU A 266 -10.81 6.31 2.96
N ARG A 267 -11.04 7.29 2.09
CA ARG A 267 -10.58 8.66 2.30
C ARG A 267 -11.53 9.47 3.20
N LYS A 268 -12.83 9.41 2.95
CA LYS A 268 -13.81 10.34 3.58
C LYS A 268 -14.43 9.84 4.87
N GLU A 269 -14.48 8.51 5.07
CA GLU A 269 -15.10 7.89 6.23
C GLU A 269 -14.10 7.13 7.10
N SER A 270 -13.06 6.52 6.49
CA SER A 270 -11.98 5.86 7.23
C SER A 270 -10.77 6.78 7.48
N TYR A 271 -10.74 7.96 6.88
CA TYR A 271 -9.71 8.99 7.06
C TYR A 271 -8.27 8.51 6.87
N LEU A 272 -8.06 7.57 5.93
CA LEU A 272 -6.73 6.98 5.69
C LEU A 272 -5.73 7.96 5.05
N ASP A 273 -6.21 9.13 4.60
CA ASP A 273 -5.40 10.24 4.11
C ASP A 273 -4.81 11.12 5.22
N LYS A 274 -5.21 10.94 6.50
CA LYS A 274 -4.81 11.82 7.60
C LYS A 274 -3.49 11.45 8.24
N VAL A 275 -3.14 10.16 8.27
CA VAL A 275 -1.91 9.67 8.91
C VAL A 275 -0.99 9.08 7.86
N LYS A 276 0.20 9.65 7.73
CA LYS A 276 1.25 9.16 6.84
C LYS A 276 1.97 7.98 7.48
N ASN A 277 2.19 6.93 6.71
CA ASN A 277 2.93 5.74 7.14
C ASN A 277 2.43 5.15 8.48
N PRO A 278 1.13 4.81 8.61
CA PRO A 278 0.55 4.37 9.88
C PRO A 278 1.13 3.04 10.40
N THR A 279 1.83 2.28 9.55
CA THR A 279 2.50 1.02 9.94
C THR A 279 3.98 1.20 10.28
N LYS A 280 4.47 2.46 10.38
CA LYS A 280 5.84 2.75 10.81
C LYS A 280 6.08 2.23 12.23
N GLY A 281 7.13 1.43 12.42
CA GLY A 281 7.48 0.83 13.69
C GLY A 281 6.62 -0.37 14.09
N SER A 282 5.72 -0.85 13.22
CA SER A 282 5.09 -2.15 13.37
C SER A 282 6.16 -3.24 13.26
N TYR A 283 6.42 -3.96 14.33
CA TYR A 283 7.51 -4.93 14.40
C TYR A 283 7.47 -5.98 13.29
N TYR A 284 6.29 -6.45 12.96
CA TYR A 284 6.12 -7.42 11.88
C TYR A 284 6.38 -6.81 10.50
N VAL A 285 5.86 -5.60 10.23
CA VAL A 285 6.07 -4.93 8.93
C VAL A 285 7.53 -4.55 8.74
N GLU A 286 8.19 -4.01 9.78
CA GLU A 286 9.62 -3.66 9.72
C GLU A 286 10.50 -4.90 9.53
N TYR A 287 10.13 -6.04 10.16
CA TYR A 287 10.79 -7.32 9.91
C TYR A 287 10.68 -7.75 8.44
N LEU A 288 9.47 -7.70 7.87
CA LEU A 288 9.25 -8.04 6.46
C LEU A 288 10.06 -7.12 5.53
N ILE A 289 10.09 -5.82 5.81
CA ILE A 289 10.92 -4.87 5.05
C ILE A 289 12.40 -5.27 5.13
N SER A 290 12.90 -5.60 6.32
CA SER A 290 14.29 -6.01 6.50
C SER A 290 14.63 -7.29 5.74
N GLU A 291 13.72 -8.27 5.72
CA GLU A 291 13.89 -9.52 4.96
C GLU A 291 13.89 -9.27 3.43
N LEU A 292 13.01 -8.40 2.94
CA LEU A 292 12.95 -8.03 1.53
C LEU A 292 14.19 -7.24 1.07
N LEU A 293 14.78 -6.45 1.96
CA LEU A 293 16.00 -5.68 1.70
C LEU A 293 17.29 -6.44 2.00
N ARG A 294 17.19 -7.66 2.58
CA ARG A 294 18.36 -8.50 2.89
C ARG A 294 19.21 -8.69 1.62
N GLU A 295 20.52 -8.59 1.76
CA GLU A 295 21.52 -8.65 0.67
C GLU A 295 21.64 -7.34 -0.15
N ASN A 296 20.92 -6.28 0.21
CA ASN A 296 21.09 -4.96 -0.37
C ASN A 296 21.83 -4.04 0.61
N ASP A 297 22.84 -3.34 0.13
CA ASP A 297 23.51 -2.30 0.92
C ASP A 297 22.59 -1.08 1.03
N ILE A 298 22.03 -0.84 2.23
CA ILE A 298 21.14 0.26 2.49
C ILE A 298 21.84 1.33 3.32
N TYR A 299 22.07 2.50 2.73
CA TYR A 299 22.62 3.66 3.40
C TYR A 299 21.55 4.43 4.17
N GLN A 300 21.95 5.12 5.25
CA GLN A 300 21.03 5.95 6.02
C GLN A 300 20.83 7.30 5.33
N PHE A 301 19.59 7.62 5.00
CA PHE A 301 19.20 8.98 4.62
C PHE A 301 18.84 9.77 5.88
N LYS A 302 19.32 11.01 5.98
CA LYS A 302 18.84 11.93 7.01
C LYS A 302 17.42 12.35 6.65
N ASN A 303 16.47 12.10 7.53
CA ASN A 303 15.13 12.66 7.40
C ASN A 303 15.23 14.18 7.51
N THR A 304 14.81 14.90 6.50
CA THR A 304 14.50 16.32 6.61
C THR A 304 13.31 16.48 7.53
N LYS A 305 13.38 17.36 8.54
CA LYS A 305 12.23 17.71 9.39
C LYS A 305 11.07 18.13 8.49
N LYS A 306 10.01 17.33 8.44
CA LYS A 306 8.75 17.71 7.79
C LYS A 306 7.84 18.39 8.81
N TYR A 307 7.05 19.33 8.33
CA TYR A 307 5.97 19.91 9.12
C TYR A 307 4.93 18.83 9.43
N ILE A 308 4.65 18.61 10.71
CA ILE A 308 3.62 17.68 11.17
C ILE A 308 2.33 18.49 11.25
N SER A 309 1.38 18.18 10.39
CA SER A 309 0.02 18.74 10.46
C SER A 309 -0.81 17.98 11.49
N GLU A 310 -1.79 18.67 12.06
CA GLU A 310 -2.73 18.09 13.02
C GLU A 310 -4.15 18.15 12.44
N TRP A 311 -4.95 17.17 12.81
CA TRP A 311 -6.35 17.04 12.43
C TRP A 311 -7.17 16.67 13.68
N GLU A 312 -8.32 17.28 13.85
CA GLU A 312 -9.26 16.96 14.92
C GLU A 312 -10.31 15.96 14.40
N SER A 313 -10.41 14.79 15.06
CA SER A 313 -11.42 13.79 14.73
C SER A 313 -12.82 14.22 15.20
N ALA A 314 -13.86 13.53 14.73
CA ALA A 314 -15.24 13.78 15.14
C ALA A 314 -15.47 13.62 16.67
N GLU A 315 -14.59 12.82 17.33
CA GLU A 315 -14.59 12.61 18.77
C GLU A 315 -13.83 13.69 19.56
N GLY A 316 -13.30 14.72 18.87
CA GLY A 316 -12.51 15.79 19.48
C GLY A 316 -11.10 15.37 19.87
N ILE A 317 -10.54 14.38 19.20
CA ILE A 317 -9.17 13.92 19.44
C ILE A 317 -8.24 14.54 18.40
N THR A 318 -7.18 15.19 18.85
CA THR A 318 -6.14 15.72 17.97
C THR A 318 -5.25 14.59 17.47
N ILE A 319 -5.21 14.39 16.16
CA ILE A 319 -4.42 13.37 15.48
C ILE A 319 -3.33 14.05 14.67
N LYS A 320 -2.09 13.61 14.88
CA LYS A 320 -0.93 14.09 14.11
C LYS A 320 -0.83 13.35 12.78
N SER A 321 -0.34 14.04 11.76
CA SER A 321 -0.08 13.40 10.45
C SER A 321 1.08 12.38 10.48
N GLU A 322 1.99 12.47 11.45
CA GLU A 322 3.08 11.51 11.68
C GLU A 322 3.27 11.25 13.17
N TYR A 323 3.53 9.98 13.52
CA TYR A 323 3.90 9.52 14.85
C TYR A 323 5.30 8.92 14.85
N ASN A 324 5.98 9.01 15.99
CA ASN A 324 7.33 8.49 16.18
C ASN A 324 7.50 7.88 17.59
N ILE A 325 8.69 7.39 17.92
CA ILE A 325 8.96 6.73 19.21
C ILE A 325 8.74 7.65 20.42
N GLU A 326 8.89 8.96 20.25
CA GLU A 326 8.67 9.92 21.31
C GLU A 326 7.20 9.99 21.77
N ASP A 327 6.28 9.72 20.85
CA ASP A 327 4.84 9.67 21.13
C ASP A 327 4.46 8.46 22.00
N LEU A 328 5.36 7.50 22.16
CA LEU A 328 5.17 6.32 23.02
C LEU A 328 5.78 6.46 24.41
N ARG A 329 6.42 7.60 24.76
CA ARG A 329 7.14 7.77 26.03
C ARG A 329 6.28 7.50 27.26
N ASP A 330 5.04 7.94 27.23
CA ASP A 330 4.10 7.82 28.35
C ASP A 330 3.17 6.61 28.22
N VAL A 331 3.39 5.75 27.21
CA VAL A 331 2.60 4.55 26.98
C VAL A 331 3.18 3.38 27.76
N GLU A 332 2.52 2.96 28.82
CA GLU A 332 3.02 1.96 29.75
C GLU A 332 2.76 0.51 29.32
N HIS A 333 1.86 0.28 28.36
CA HIS A 333 1.35 -1.06 27.99
C HIS A 333 2.01 -1.69 26.76
N THR A 334 3.13 -1.16 26.30
CA THR A 334 3.79 -1.64 25.06
C THR A 334 4.57 -2.93 25.23
N ASN A 335 5.04 -3.23 26.43
CA ASN A 335 5.95 -4.36 26.73
C ASN A 335 5.24 -5.53 27.41
N PHE A 336 4.09 -5.94 26.88
CA PHE A 336 3.33 -7.09 27.34
C PHE A 336 3.02 -8.03 26.18
N VAL A 337 2.89 -9.33 26.47
CA VAL A 337 2.60 -10.38 25.48
C VAL A 337 1.35 -11.16 25.88
N ALA A 338 0.80 -11.95 24.96
CA ALA A 338 -0.34 -12.80 25.25
C ALA A 338 0.03 -13.93 26.22
N GLY A 339 -0.89 -14.28 27.12
CA GLY A 339 -0.76 -15.40 28.07
C GLY A 339 0.08 -15.12 29.31
N ILE A 340 0.56 -13.88 29.48
CA ILE A 340 1.29 -13.42 30.68
C ILE A 340 0.55 -12.23 31.29
N ALA A 341 0.38 -12.21 32.59
CA ALA A 341 -0.27 -11.11 33.29
C ALA A 341 0.42 -9.77 33.01
N PRO A 342 -0.36 -8.69 32.79
CA PRO A 342 -1.79 -8.49 33.03
C PRO A 342 -2.74 -8.96 31.91
N ASN A 343 -2.30 -9.82 31.01
CA ASN A 343 -3.08 -10.41 29.91
C ASN A 343 -3.68 -9.39 28.92
N LEU A 344 -3.03 -8.26 28.73
CA LEU A 344 -3.49 -7.19 27.82
C LEU A 344 -3.62 -7.62 26.36
N ARG A 345 -2.84 -8.63 25.96
CA ARG A 345 -2.84 -9.15 24.58
C ARG A 345 -3.53 -10.51 24.47
N GLY A 346 -4.32 -10.89 25.47
CA GLY A 346 -5.12 -12.10 25.52
C GLY A 346 -4.63 -13.11 26.56
N PRO A 347 -5.53 -14.03 26.99
CA PRO A 347 -5.29 -14.94 28.11
C PRO A 347 -4.38 -16.13 27.77
N TYR A 348 -4.11 -16.41 26.48
CA TYR A 348 -3.30 -17.56 26.05
C TYR A 348 -2.08 -17.10 25.27
N SER A 349 -0.93 -17.74 25.48
CA SER A 349 0.30 -17.45 24.74
C SER A 349 0.18 -17.72 23.24
N THR A 350 -0.73 -18.58 22.82
CA THR A 350 -1.05 -18.92 21.42
C THR A 350 -2.25 -18.15 20.86
N MET A 351 -2.70 -17.12 21.56
CA MET A 351 -3.83 -16.31 21.13
C MET A 351 -3.61 -15.75 19.74
N TYR A 352 -4.62 -15.85 18.86
CA TYR A 352 -4.61 -15.44 17.45
C TYR A 352 -3.66 -16.20 16.52
N VAL A 353 -2.75 -17.04 17.04
CA VAL A 353 -1.79 -17.78 16.24
C VAL A 353 -2.28 -19.19 15.91
N MET A 354 -2.75 -19.94 16.92
CA MET A 354 -3.28 -21.29 16.72
C MET A 354 -4.78 -21.34 16.50
N ARG A 355 -5.49 -20.39 17.06
CA ARG A 355 -6.95 -20.30 16.96
C ARG A 355 -7.32 -18.88 16.59
N PRO A 356 -7.15 -18.52 15.31
CA PRO A 356 -7.65 -17.24 14.81
C PRO A 356 -9.17 -17.17 15.01
N TRP A 357 -9.69 -16.00 15.12
CA TRP A 357 -11.13 -15.77 15.23
C TRP A 357 -11.87 -16.39 14.05
N THR A 358 -12.90 -17.11 14.35
CA THR A 358 -13.91 -17.57 13.38
C THR A 358 -15.20 -16.81 13.63
#